data_f31d3cfd04bd845f11e3ec97843d06bb
#
_entry.id   f31d3cfd04bd845f11e3ec97843d06bb
#
_cell.length_a   1.000
_cell.length_b   1.000
_cell.length_c   1.000
_cell.angle_alpha   90.00
_cell.angle_beta   90.00
_cell.angle_gamma   90.00
#
_symmetry.space_group_name_H-M   'P 1'
#
loop_
_entity.id
_entity.type
_entity.pdbx_description
1 polymer ?
#
loop_
_entity_poly.entity_id
_entity_poly.type
_entity_poly.pdbx_seq_one_letter_code
_entity_poly.pdbx_strand_id
1 'polypeptide(L)'
;TKTIIDILVRRHVVARDDLARSTLDRHFERAGLSRRALRSLGRETFRRIETTTSFELVVGDFHHGPYVRVGADDAARRALFGGFIDHFSRYVPEGRYYLHEDFAALRFGFRQLLIGHGPPVTLFVDHGAAYQATRFHAACDALGIRLAQSRPYRAEARGLIERFNRTLKEQFESEVRGRDLLPTLDELNAWLEAWLAERYHKDVHSETTEAPAERFARS
;
A
#
# COMPACT_ATOMS: atom_id res chain seq x y z
N THR A 1 -21.88 22.19 7.78
CA THR A 1 -22.74 23.25 8.36
C THR A 1 -24.07 23.32 7.64
N LYS A 2 -24.13 23.42 6.28
CA LYS A 2 -25.37 23.46 5.50
C LYS A 2 -26.31 22.28 5.86
N THR A 3 -25.79 21.07 5.87
CA THR A 3 -26.54 19.84 6.23
C THR A 3 -27.14 19.90 7.64
N ILE A 4 -26.45 20.54 8.60
CA ILE A 4 -26.96 20.68 9.97
C ILE A 4 -28.12 21.66 9.99
N ILE A 5 -28.03 22.78 9.29
CA ILE A 5 -29.15 23.74 9.15
C ILE A 5 -30.36 23.03 8.52
N ASP A 6 -30.17 22.28 7.44
CA ASP A 6 -31.25 21.53 6.79
C ASP A 6 -31.92 20.51 7.73
N ILE A 7 -31.15 19.86 8.62
CA ILE A 7 -31.69 18.96 9.64
C ILE A 7 -32.50 19.72 10.69
N LEU A 8 -32.00 20.85 11.18
CA LEU A 8 -32.68 21.68 12.18
C LEU A 8 -34.01 22.24 11.65
N VAL A 9 -34.02 22.69 10.40
CA VAL A 9 -35.22 23.15 9.71
C VAL A 9 -36.24 22.00 9.55
N ARG A 10 -35.83 20.84 9.10
CA ARG A 10 -36.70 19.64 8.97
C ARG A 10 -37.27 19.16 10.30
N ARG A 11 -36.56 19.39 11.39
CA ARG A 11 -37.01 19.06 12.75
C ARG A 11 -37.79 20.18 13.41
N HIS A 12 -38.10 21.24 12.68
CA HIS A 12 -38.85 22.42 13.18
C HIS A 12 -38.21 23.11 14.41
N VAL A 13 -36.87 22.97 14.54
CA VAL A 13 -36.11 23.63 15.63
C VAL A 13 -35.82 25.09 15.30
N VAL A 14 -35.61 25.39 14.02
CA VAL A 14 -35.39 26.75 13.51
C VAL A 14 -36.14 26.94 12.20
N ALA A 15 -36.57 28.18 11.88
CA ALA A 15 -37.08 28.50 10.54
C ALA A 15 -35.92 28.65 9.54
N ARG A 16 -36.23 28.59 8.24
CA ARG A 16 -35.23 28.46 7.19
C ARG A 16 -34.20 29.59 7.15
N ASP A 17 -34.61 30.78 7.54
CA ASP A 17 -33.81 32.03 7.47
C ASP A 17 -33.35 32.54 8.85
N ASP A 18 -33.72 31.86 9.94
CA ASP A 18 -33.38 32.27 11.30
C ASP A 18 -31.91 32.02 11.66
N LEU A 19 -31.23 31.10 10.96
CA LEU A 19 -29.89 30.71 11.28
C LEU A 19 -28.94 30.81 10.09
N ALA A 20 -28.15 31.86 10.07
CA ALA A 20 -27.11 32.02 9.07
C ALA A 20 -25.98 31.00 9.27
N ARG A 21 -25.46 30.50 8.16
CA ARG A 21 -24.34 29.56 8.16
C ARG A 21 -23.10 30.10 8.91
N SER A 22 -22.79 31.39 8.72
CA SER A 22 -21.68 32.04 9.40
C SER A 22 -21.84 32.10 10.92
N THR A 23 -23.08 32.24 11.40
CA THR A 23 -23.39 32.23 12.84
C THR A 23 -23.15 30.84 13.43
N LEU A 24 -23.57 29.79 12.74
CA LEU A 24 -23.37 28.42 13.18
C LEU A 24 -21.88 28.01 13.11
N ASP A 25 -21.15 28.42 12.06
CA ASP A 25 -19.71 28.18 11.93
C ASP A 25 -18.95 28.86 13.09
N ARG A 26 -19.28 30.13 13.43
CA ARG A 26 -18.67 30.83 14.55
C ARG A 26 -18.99 30.19 15.90
N HIS A 27 -20.20 29.67 16.06
CA HIS A 27 -20.58 28.93 17.26
C HIS A 27 -19.77 27.66 17.40
N PHE A 28 -19.61 26.88 16.33
CA PHE A 28 -18.77 25.68 16.34
C PHE A 28 -17.29 25.97 16.58
N GLU A 29 -16.77 27.10 16.08
CA GLU A 29 -15.39 27.52 16.40
C GLU A 29 -15.22 27.82 17.89
N ARG A 30 -16.15 28.61 18.48
CA ARG A 30 -16.12 28.93 19.92
C ARG A 30 -16.30 27.70 20.80
N ALA A 31 -17.10 26.73 20.37
CA ALA A 31 -17.33 25.49 21.11
C ALA A 31 -16.23 24.43 20.89
N GLY A 32 -15.19 24.72 20.09
CA GLY A 32 -14.15 23.76 19.75
C GLY A 32 -14.63 22.61 18.84
N LEU A 33 -15.78 22.78 18.21
CA LEU A 33 -16.44 21.79 17.35
C LEU A 33 -16.26 22.10 15.84
N SER A 34 -15.34 23.00 15.50
CA SER A 34 -15.03 23.26 14.10
C SER A 34 -14.46 22.00 13.43
N ARG A 35 -14.63 21.88 12.11
CA ARG A 35 -14.05 20.74 11.35
C ARG A 35 -12.54 20.62 11.57
N ARG A 36 -11.86 21.74 11.78
CA ARG A 36 -10.42 21.78 12.06
C ARG A 36 -10.13 21.22 13.46
N ALA A 37 -10.89 21.66 14.48
CA ALA A 37 -10.76 21.17 15.85
C ALA A 37 -11.10 19.68 15.97
N LEU A 38 -12.21 19.23 15.34
CA LEU A 38 -12.59 17.80 15.33
C LEU A 38 -11.58 16.93 14.59
N ARG A 39 -10.97 17.43 13.50
CA ARG A 39 -9.87 16.74 12.83
C ARG A 39 -8.60 16.70 13.67
N SER A 40 -8.34 17.69 14.52
CA SER A 40 -7.19 17.67 15.43
C SER A 40 -7.43 16.76 16.64
N LEU A 41 -8.68 16.65 17.13
CA LEU A 41 -9.05 15.70 18.18
C LEU A 41 -9.06 14.24 17.68
N GLY A 42 -9.39 14.04 16.40
CA GLY A 42 -9.34 12.73 15.73
C GLY A 42 -7.97 12.38 15.14
N ARG A 43 -6.99 13.26 15.23
CA ARG A 43 -5.60 12.91 15.05
C ARG A 43 -5.13 12.22 16.35
N GLU A 44 -5.42 10.92 16.44
CA GLU A 44 -4.52 10.05 17.18
C GLU A 44 -3.13 10.43 16.70
N THR A 45 -2.25 10.80 17.62
CA THR A 45 -0.81 10.93 17.36
C THR A 45 -0.38 9.50 16.98
N PHE A 46 -0.48 9.17 15.69
CA PHE A 46 0.09 7.93 15.18
C PHE A 46 1.56 7.99 15.54
N ARG A 47 1.97 7.19 16.51
CA ARG A 47 3.39 6.98 16.78
C ARG A 47 3.94 6.42 15.47
N ARG A 48 4.94 7.13 14.93
CA ARG A 48 5.69 6.66 13.78
C ARG A 48 6.20 5.26 14.11
N ILE A 49 5.94 4.31 13.22
CA ILE A 49 6.49 2.96 13.37
C ILE A 49 7.97 3.10 13.01
N GLU A 50 8.82 3.02 14.01
CA GLU A 50 10.26 3.02 13.82
C GLU A 50 10.72 1.56 13.82
N THR A 51 11.09 1.06 12.66
CA THR A 51 11.80 -0.20 12.49
C THR A 51 13.30 0.08 12.59
N THR A 52 14.01 -0.76 13.29
CA THR A 52 15.46 -0.61 13.54
C THR A 52 16.30 -1.58 12.71
N THR A 53 15.69 -2.68 12.29
CA THR A 53 16.33 -3.71 11.46
C THR A 53 15.38 -4.14 10.31
N SER A 54 15.97 -4.78 9.31
CA SER A 54 15.19 -5.39 8.22
C SER A 54 14.32 -6.52 8.75
N PHE A 55 13.19 -6.75 8.07
CA PHE A 55 12.22 -7.80 8.39
C PHE A 55 11.47 -7.65 9.73
N GLU A 56 11.65 -6.58 10.49
CA GLU A 56 10.74 -6.27 11.61
C GLU A 56 9.30 -6.01 11.14
N LEU A 57 9.17 -5.33 10.01
CA LEU A 57 7.90 -5.06 9.35
C LEU A 57 8.06 -5.15 7.84
N VAL A 58 7.34 -6.08 7.25
CA VAL A 58 7.19 -6.19 5.79
C VAL A 58 5.77 -5.81 5.41
N VAL A 59 5.61 -5.08 4.32
CA VAL A 59 4.32 -4.66 3.77
C VAL A 59 4.05 -5.41 2.48
N GLY A 60 2.92 -6.11 2.39
CA GLY A 60 2.46 -6.80 1.18
C GLY A 60 1.29 -6.06 0.53
N ASP A 61 1.30 -5.99 -0.80
CA ASP A 61 0.25 -5.32 -1.58
C ASP A 61 0.09 -5.92 -2.97
N PHE A 62 -1.11 -5.76 -3.53
CA PHE A 62 -1.39 -5.96 -4.94
C PHE A 62 -1.82 -4.66 -5.60
N HIS A 63 -1.36 -4.40 -6.83
CA HIS A 63 -1.87 -3.29 -7.61
C HIS A 63 -1.96 -3.60 -9.12
N HIS A 64 -2.78 -2.84 -9.82
CA HIS A 64 -2.95 -2.98 -11.26
C HIS A 64 -1.73 -2.45 -12.02
N GLY A 65 -1.07 -3.33 -12.77
CA GLY A 65 0.08 -3.06 -13.61
C GLY A 65 -0.22 -2.75 -15.07
N PRO A 66 0.76 -2.94 -15.97
CA PRO A 66 0.59 -2.78 -17.41
C PRO A 66 -0.20 -3.95 -18.03
N TYR A 67 -0.50 -3.83 -19.33
CA TYR A 67 -1.06 -4.94 -20.11
C TYR A 67 0.04 -5.85 -20.63
N VAL A 68 -0.28 -7.13 -20.70
CA VAL A 68 0.56 -8.19 -21.29
C VAL A 68 -0.24 -8.97 -22.35
N ARG A 69 0.43 -9.58 -23.29
CA ARG A 69 -0.18 -10.53 -24.25
C ARG A 69 -0.22 -11.93 -23.65
N VAL A 70 -1.34 -12.62 -23.82
CA VAL A 70 -1.58 -13.96 -23.24
C VAL A 70 -2.22 -14.87 -24.30
N GLY A 71 -1.76 -16.13 -24.31
CA GLY A 71 -2.30 -17.15 -25.23
C GLY A 71 -1.74 -17.05 -26.64
N ALA A 72 -2.22 -17.94 -27.52
CA ALA A 72 -1.79 -18.03 -28.92
C ALA A 72 -2.37 -16.89 -29.79
N ASP A 73 -3.42 -16.23 -29.32
CA ASP A 73 -4.11 -15.12 -29.97
C ASP A 73 -3.60 -13.74 -29.51
N ASP A 74 -2.54 -13.70 -28.69
CA ASP A 74 -1.96 -12.47 -28.13
C ASP A 74 -2.98 -11.55 -27.44
N ALA A 75 -4.00 -12.14 -26.80
CA ALA A 75 -5.03 -11.36 -26.13
C ALA A 75 -4.44 -10.47 -25.04
N ALA A 76 -4.76 -9.17 -25.07
CA ALA A 76 -4.31 -8.20 -24.09
C ALA A 76 -5.00 -8.44 -22.74
N ARG A 77 -4.22 -8.71 -21.69
CA ARG A 77 -4.68 -8.85 -20.31
C ARG A 77 -3.92 -7.93 -19.39
N ARG A 78 -4.62 -7.35 -18.44
CA ARG A 78 -3.98 -6.50 -17.43
C ARG A 78 -3.26 -7.37 -16.42
N ALA A 79 -1.96 -7.14 -16.26
CA ALA A 79 -1.17 -7.77 -15.20
C ALA A 79 -1.40 -7.07 -13.84
N LEU A 80 -1.19 -7.80 -12.78
CA LEU A 80 -1.34 -7.37 -11.39
C LEU A 80 0.01 -7.57 -10.69
N PHE A 81 0.61 -6.48 -10.23
CA PHE A 81 1.80 -6.59 -9.38
C PHE A 81 1.38 -7.11 -8.02
N GLY A 82 2.09 -8.10 -7.50
CA GLY A 82 2.03 -8.53 -6.11
C GLY A 82 3.44 -8.55 -5.55
N GLY A 83 3.66 -7.90 -4.40
CA GLY A 83 5.00 -7.81 -3.84
C GLY A 83 5.01 -7.52 -2.36
N PHE A 84 6.21 -7.65 -1.80
CA PHE A 84 6.54 -7.43 -0.40
C PHE A 84 7.67 -6.40 -0.30
N ILE A 85 7.54 -5.44 0.61
CA ILE A 85 8.52 -4.37 0.79
C ILE A 85 8.92 -4.33 2.26
N ASP A 86 10.21 -4.36 2.52
CA ASP A 86 10.74 -4.16 3.85
C ASP A 86 10.61 -2.70 4.29
N HIS A 87 9.99 -2.48 5.45
CA HIS A 87 9.73 -1.14 5.95
C HIS A 87 11.01 -0.39 6.35
N PHE A 88 12.01 -1.08 6.89
CA PHE A 88 13.26 -0.45 7.32
C PHE A 88 14.10 0.01 6.14
N SER A 89 14.39 -0.90 5.20
CA SER A 89 15.34 -0.66 4.12
C SER A 89 14.71 -0.12 2.84
N ARG A 90 13.41 -0.28 2.65
CA ARG A 90 12.70 -0.06 1.38
C ARG A 90 13.01 -1.13 0.31
N TYR A 91 13.79 -2.14 0.67
CA TYR A 91 14.10 -3.25 -0.20
C TYR A 91 12.84 -4.04 -0.54
N VAL A 92 12.76 -4.55 -1.77
CA VAL A 92 11.67 -5.41 -2.25
C VAL A 92 12.22 -6.84 -2.34
N PRO A 93 12.06 -7.65 -1.28
CA PRO A 93 12.58 -9.02 -1.25
C PRO A 93 11.87 -9.96 -2.22
N GLU A 94 10.63 -9.64 -2.57
CA GLU A 94 9.85 -10.37 -3.57
C GLU A 94 8.86 -9.42 -4.23
N GLY A 95 8.83 -9.43 -5.57
CA GLY A 95 7.89 -8.67 -6.37
C GLY A 95 7.71 -9.28 -7.74
N ARG A 96 6.46 -9.50 -8.16
CA ARG A 96 6.14 -10.17 -9.42
C ARG A 96 4.81 -9.73 -9.98
N TYR A 97 4.65 -9.80 -11.30
CA TYR A 97 3.37 -9.65 -11.97
C TYR A 97 2.67 -10.99 -12.15
N TYR A 98 1.35 -10.98 -11.98
CA TYR A 98 0.44 -12.12 -12.09
C TYR A 98 -0.73 -11.76 -13.03
N LEU A 99 -1.49 -12.74 -13.49
CA LEU A 99 -2.72 -12.51 -14.25
C LEU A 99 -3.96 -12.39 -13.37
N HIS A 100 -3.88 -12.84 -12.11
CA HIS A 100 -4.98 -12.81 -11.14
C HIS A 100 -4.48 -12.41 -9.76
N GLU A 101 -5.31 -11.65 -9.03
CA GLU A 101 -5.14 -11.40 -7.61
C GLU A 101 -5.91 -12.47 -6.84
N ASP A 102 -5.25 -13.59 -6.61
CA ASP A 102 -5.84 -14.72 -5.92
C ASP A 102 -4.87 -15.33 -4.88
N PHE A 103 -5.38 -16.32 -4.16
CA PHE A 103 -4.56 -17.02 -3.16
C PHE A 103 -3.38 -17.78 -3.78
N ALA A 104 -3.45 -18.20 -5.03
CA ALA A 104 -2.34 -18.90 -5.70
C ALA A 104 -1.18 -17.95 -5.96
N ALA A 105 -1.45 -16.74 -6.44
CA ALA A 105 -0.47 -15.67 -6.62
C ALA A 105 0.17 -15.27 -5.28
N LEU A 106 -0.66 -15.00 -4.25
CA LEU A 106 -0.18 -14.68 -2.90
C LEU A 106 0.71 -15.80 -2.34
N ARG A 107 0.25 -17.04 -2.40
CA ARG A 107 1.00 -18.22 -1.92
C ARG A 107 2.35 -18.34 -2.61
N PHE A 108 2.39 -18.11 -3.93
CA PHE A 108 3.64 -18.18 -4.68
C PHE A 108 4.63 -17.11 -4.20
N GLY A 109 4.25 -15.84 -4.22
CA GLY A 109 5.11 -14.72 -3.79
C GLY A 109 5.54 -14.87 -2.31
N PHE A 110 4.59 -15.20 -1.43
CA PHE A 110 4.91 -15.42 0.00
C PHE A 110 5.90 -16.58 0.21
N ARG A 111 5.76 -17.67 -0.55
CA ARG A 111 6.73 -18.78 -0.52
C ARG A 111 8.12 -18.35 -0.99
N GLN A 112 8.22 -17.54 -2.05
CA GLN A 112 9.51 -17.02 -2.52
C GLN A 112 10.16 -16.09 -1.50
N LEU A 113 9.39 -15.20 -0.88
CA LEU A 113 9.84 -14.37 0.22
C LEU A 113 10.48 -15.20 1.34
N LEU A 114 9.77 -16.25 1.80
CA LEU A 114 10.22 -17.11 2.89
C LEU A 114 11.48 -17.92 2.53
N ILE A 115 11.58 -18.40 1.31
CA ILE A 115 12.75 -19.16 0.83
C ILE A 115 13.98 -18.26 0.72
N GLY A 116 13.80 -17.05 0.18
CA GLY A 116 14.91 -16.13 -0.05
C GLY A 116 15.41 -15.43 1.21
N HIS A 117 14.50 -15.13 2.14
CA HIS A 117 14.80 -14.20 3.24
C HIS A 117 14.31 -14.64 4.62
N GLY A 118 13.55 -15.72 4.71
CA GLY A 118 12.94 -16.17 5.95
C GLY A 118 11.66 -15.40 6.34
N PRO A 119 11.07 -15.71 7.51
CA PRO A 119 9.84 -15.10 7.96
C PRO A 119 10.09 -13.70 8.54
N PRO A 120 9.27 -12.68 8.17
CA PRO A 120 9.29 -11.39 8.85
C PRO A 120 8.67 -11.48 10.26
N VAL A 121 9.04 -10.59 11.16
CA VAL A 121 8.42 -10.50 12.49
C VAL A 121 6.96 -10.07 12.37
N THR A 122 6.70 -9.06 11.56
CA THR A 122 5.34 -8.56 11.29
C THR A 122 5.14 -8.43 9.78
N LEU A 123 4.01 -8.93 9.32
CA LEU A 123 3.57 -8.74 7.94
C LEU A 123 2.30 -7.88 7.95
N PHE A 124 2.37 -6.70 7.35
CA PHE A 124 1.22 -5.84 7.14
C PHE A 124 0.66 -6.05 5.74
N VAL A 125 -0.64 -6.31 5.65
CA VAL A 125 -1.38 -6.45 4.40
C VAL A 125 -2.72 -5.73 4.51
N ASP A 126 -3.33 -5.45 3.38
CA ASP A 126 -4.69 -4.91 3.35
C ASP A 126 -5.76 -5.98 3.58
N HIS A 127 -7.03 -5.62 3.39
CA HIS A 127 -8.18 -6.53 3.50
C HIS A 127 -8.55 -7.20 2.16
N GLY A 128 -7.64 -7.27 1.19
CA GLY A 128 -7.86 -7.95 -0.08
C GLY A 128 -8.24 -9.42 0.11
N ALA A 129 -9.07 -9.96 -0.79
CA ALA A 129 -9.62 -11.31 -0.65
C ALA A 129 -8.54 -12.41 -0.55
N ALA A 130 -7.41 -12.24 -1.25
CA ALA A 130 -6.29 -13.17 -1.19
C ALA A 130 -5.70 -13.25 0.23
N TYR A 131 -5.56 -12.11 0.91
CA TYR A 131 -5.03 -12.03 2.28
C TYR A 131 -6.02 -12.48 3.35
N GLN A 132 -7.32 -12.57 3.06
CA GLN A 132 -8.35 -13.08 3.97
C GLN A 132 -8.44 -14.62 3.99
N ALA A 133 -7.70 -15.31 3.14
CA ALA A 133 -7.72 -16.76 3.09
C ALA A 133 -7.28 -17.40 4.42
N THR A 134 -8.10 -18.25 5.01
CA THR A 134 -7.81 -18.94 6.27
C THR A 134 -6.46 -19.66 6.25
N ARG A 135 -6.10 -20.23 5.09
CA ARG A 135 -4.81 -20.92 4.91
C ARG A 135 -3.62 -19.97 5.01
N PHE A 136 -3.78 -18.70 4.60
CA PHE A 136 -2.73 -17.70 4.75
C PHE A 136 -2.52 -17.33 6.21
N HIS A 137 -3.61 -17.09 6.95
CA HIS A 137 -3.54 -16.82 8.39
C HIS A 137 -2.89 -17.99 9.14
N ALA A 138 -3.33 -19.22 8.88
CA ALA A 138 -2.74 -20.41 9.50
C ALA A 138 -1.23 -20.57 9.19
N ALA A 139 -0.81 -20.21 7.98
CA ALA A 139 0.61 -20.23 7.63
C ALA A 139 1.40 -19.15 8.38
N CYS A 140 0.89 -17.94 8.50
CA CYS A 140 1.51 -16.88 9.30
C CYS A 140 1.63 -17.29 10.77
N ASP A 141 0.58 -17.84 11.36
CA ASP A 141 0.57 -18.30 12.75
C ASP A 141 1.58 -19.43 12.98
N ALA A 142 1.65 -20.42 12.08
CA ALA A 142 2.59 -21.53 12.16
C ALA A 142 4.06 -21.09 12.04
N LEU A 143 4.33 -19.99 11.34
CA LEU A 143 5.66 -19.40 11.17
C LEU A 143 6.00 -18.34 12.23
N GLY A 144 5.08 -18.06 13.17
CA GLY A 144 5.27 -17.02 14.19
C GLY A 144 5.22 -15.60 13.64
N ILE A 145 4.66 -15.40 12.44
CA ILE A 145 4.53 -14.09 11.80
C ILE A 145 3.30 -13.38 12.37
N ARG A 146 3.49 -12.18 12.90
CA ARG A 146 2.37 -11.33 13.30
C ARG A 146 1.72 -10.71 12.07
N LEU A 147 0.55 -11.20 11.71
CA LEU A 147 -0.25 -10.61 10.63
C LEU A 147 -0.98 -9.36 11.13
N ALA A 148 -0.69 -8.19 10.55
CA ALA A 148 -1.25 -6.91 10.93
C ALA A 148 -2.13 -6.36 9.81
N GLN A 149 -3.40 -6.05 10.13
CA GLN A 149 -4.38 -5.43 9.22
C GLN A 149 -5.05 -4.21 9.86
N SER A 150 -4.59 -3.80 11.06
CA SER A 150 -5.25 -2.82 11.92
C SER A 150 -4.84 -1.36 11.65
N ARG A 151 -5.63 -0.43 12.19
CA ARG A 151 -5.45 1.03 12.02
C ARG A 151 -4.07 1.60 12.39
N PRO A 152 -3.34 1.15 13.47
CA PRO A 152 -2.05 1.74 13.83
C PRO A 152 -0.97 1.63 12.75
N TYR A 153 -0.98 0.55 11.97
CA TYR A 153 -0.02 0.31 10.89
C TYR A 153 -0.46 0.92 9.53
N ARG A 154 -1.73 1.34 9.43
CA ARG A 154 -2.37 1.67 8.16
C ARG A 154 -1.81 2.92 7.49
N ALA A 155 -1.50 3.98 8.25
CA ALA A 155 -1.08 5.25 7.68
C ALA A 155 0.34 5.18 7.10
N GLU A 156 1.27 4.55 7.81
CA GLU A 156 2.69 4.49 7.42
C GLU A 156 2.95 3.38 6.40
N ALA A 157 2.39 2.19 6.63
CA ALA A 157 2.45 1.12 5.64
C ALA A 157 1.81 1.53 4.31
N ARG A 158 0.68 2.27 4.34
CA ARG A 158 0.10 2.88 3.14
C ARG A 158 1.04 3.89 2.49
N GLY A 159 1.62 4.80 3.26
CA GLY A 159 2.57 5.78 2.74
C GLY A 159 3.78 5.14 2.06
N LEU A 160 4.29 4.03 2.63
CA LEU A 160 5.36 3.24 2.06
C LEU A 160 4.94 2.65 0.70
N ILE A 161 3.85 1.89 0.69
CA ILE A 161 3.40 1.17 -0.50
C ILE A 161 2.93 2.12 -1.60
N GLU A 162 2.23 3.21 -1.25
CA GLU A 162 1.81 4.24 -2.21
C GLU A 162 3.02 4.89 -2.89
N ARG A 163 4.10 5.14 -2.15
CA ARG A 163 5.34 5.70 -2.69
C ARG A 163 6.06 4.71 -3.60
N PHE A 164 6.19 3.46 -3.18
CA PHE A 164 6.76 2.41 -4.02
C PHE A 164 5.95 2.23 -5.30
N ASN A 165 4.64 2.08 -5.20
CA ASN A 165 3.75 1.92 -6.35
C ASN A 165 3.83 3.11 -7.32
N ARG A 166 4.02 4.33 -6.81
CA ARG A 166 4.28 5.51 -7.63
C ARG A 166 5.61 5.38 -8.37
N THR A 167 6.69 5.06 -7.68
CA THR A 167 8.02 4.86 -8.27
C THR A 167 7.99 3.76 -9.35
N LEU A 168 7.34 2.63 -9.05
CA LEU A 168 7.17 1.54 -10.00
C LEU A 168 6.40 1.98 -11.26
N LYS A 169 5.30 2.73 -11.08
CA LYS A 169 4.50 3.27 -12.19
C LYS A 169 5.24 4.29 -13.04
N GLU A 170 5.95 5.21 -12.40
CA GLU A 170 6.64 6.31 -13.07
C GLU A 170 7.93 5.87 -13.75
N GLN A 171 8.71 4.98 -13.15
CA GLN A 171 10.03 4.61 -13.65
C GLN A 171 10.03 3.32 -14.47
N PHE A 172 9.25 2.31 -14.08
CA PHE A 172 9.22 1.02 -14.76
C PHE A 172 8.01 0.85 -15.68
N GLU A 173 6.79 0.95 -15.14
CA GLU A 173 5.58 0.68 -15.93
C GLU A 173 5.36 1.70 -17.06
N SER A 174 5.80 2.96 -16.89
CA SER A 174 5.74 3.96 -17.95
C SER A 174 6.63 3.58 -19.14
N GLU A 175 7.81 3.03 -18.85
CA GLU A 175 8.75 2.54 -19.87
C GLU A 175 8.17 1.32 -20.61
N VAL A 176 7.56 0.39 -19.86
CA VAL A 176 6.86 -0.77 -20.47
C VAL A 176 5.72 -0.32 -21.39
N ARG A 177 4.91 0.67 -20.94
CA ARG A 177 3.78 1.20 -21.76
C ARG A 177 4.23 1.97 -23.00
N GLY A 178 5.45 2.49 -23.01
CA GLY A 178 6.03 3.18 -24.18
C GLY A 178 6.55 2.26 -25.26
N ARG A 179 6.50 0.94 -25.11
CA ARG A 179 6.95 -0.03 -26.09
C ARG A 179 5.87 -0.29 -27.15
N ASP A 180 6.30 -0.53 -28.38
CA ASP A 180 5.39 -0.78 -29.51
C ASP A 180 4.61 -2.09 -29.36
N LEU A 181 5.18 -3.09 -28.69
CA LEU A 181 4.55 -4.40 -28.49
C LEU A 181 4.36 -4.68 -27.01
N LEU A 182 3.19 -5.26 -26.69
CA LEU A 182 2.93 -5.74 -25.33
C LEU A 182 3.88 -6.91 -25.01
N PRO A 183 4.49 -6.93 -23.83
CA PRO A 183 5.29 -8.07 -23.39
C PRO A 183 4.41 -9.27 -23.05
N THR A 184 4.97 -10.46 -23.06
CA THR A 184 4.42 -11.60 -22.32
C THR A 184 4.56 -11.38 -20.82
N LEU A 185 3.87 -12.18 -20.00
CA LEU A 185 4.00 -12.10 -18.54
C LEU A 185 5.43 -12.42 -18.09
N ASP A 186 6.09 -13.37 -18.74
CA ASP A 186 7.47 -13.79 -18.40
C ASP A 186 8.48 -12.70 -18.77
N GLU A 187 8.34 -12.06 -19.95
CA GLU A 187 9.16 -10.90 -20.32
C GLU A 187 8.97 -9.75 -19.34
N LEU A 188 7.73 -9.43 -18.96
CA LEU A 188 7.43 -8.37 -17.99
C LEU A 188 8.11 -8.66 -16.63
N ASN A 189 8.05 -9.91 -16.17
CA ASN A 189 8.67 -10.31 -14.91
C ASN A 189 10.21 -10.28 -14.98
N ALA A 190 10.81 -10.72 -16.07
CA ALA A 190 12.26 -10.62 -16.27
C ALA A 190 12.75 -9.16 -16.28
N TRP A 191 11.98 -8.24 -16.91
CA TRP A 191 12.30 -6.82 -16.90
C TRP A 191 12.13 -6.18 -15.51
N LEU A 192 11.08 -6.59 -14.77
CA LEU A 192 10.89 -6.13 -13.39
C LEU A 192 12.06 -6.55 -12.50
N GLU A 193 12.48 -7.81 -12.57
CA GLU A 193 13.61 -8.34 -11.81
C GLU A 193 14.90 -7.54 -12.11
N ALA A 194 15.19 -7.32 -13.39
CA ALA A 194 16.34 -6.52 -13.80
C ALA A 194 16.24 -5.06 -13.30
N TRP A 195 15.06 -4.43 -13.39
CA TRP A 195 14.84 -3.08 -12.89
C TRP A 195 15.00 -2.98 -11.37
N LEU A 196 14.46 -3.93 -10.62
CA LEU A 196 14.64 -4.00 -9.17
C LEU A 196 16.13 -4.13 -8.81
N ALA A 197 16.84 -5.06 -9.44
CA ALA A 197 18.23 -5.37 -9.13
C ALA A 197 19.21 -4.27 -9.56
N GLU A 198 19.00 -3.67 -10.75
CA GLU A 198 19.99 -2.76 -11.33
C GLU A 198 19.70 -1.29 -11.07
N ARG A 199 18.46 -0.93 -10.73
CA ARG A 199 18.07 0.46 -10.47
C ARG A 199 17.48 0.64 -9.09
N TYR A 200 16.27 0.14 -8.83
CA TYR A 200 15.54 0.44 -7.60
C TYR A 200 16.32 0.11 -6.33
N HIS A 201 16.97 -1.04 -6.27
CA HIS A 201 17.74 -1.46 -5.09
C HIS A 201 19.09 -0.74 -4.93
N LYS A 202 19.62 -0.14 -6.02
CA LYS A 202 20.91 0.58 -6.01
C LYS A 202 20.76 2.11 -5.90
N ASP A 203 19.62 2.64 -6.33
CA ASP A 203 19.36 4.08 -6.28
C ASP A 203 19.14 4.54 -4.83
N VAL A 204 19.75 5.67 -4.46
CA VAL A 204 19.60 6.26 -3.12
C VAL A 204 18.15 6.67 -2.90
N HIS A 205 17.50 6.06 -1.89
CA HIS A 205 16.11 6.37 -1.55
C HIS A 205 16.04 7.68 -0.76
N SER A 206 15.21 8.63 -1.19
CA SER A 206 15.13 10.00 -0.65
C SER A 206 14.79 10.09 0.84
N GLU A 207 14.07 9.11 1.40
CA GLU A 207 13.67 9.10 2.82
C GLU A 207 14.75 8.48 3.72
N THR A 208 15.41 7.43 3.25
CA THR A 208 16.44 6.72 4.01
C THR A 208 17.85 7.26 3.75
N THR A 209 18.03 8.04 2.69
CA THR A 209 19.32 8.55 2.22
C THR A 209 20.36 7.47 1.91
N GLU A 210 19.91 6.24 1.72
CA GLU A 210 20.72 5.07 1.44
C GLU A 210 20.08 4.24 0.32
N ALA A 211 20.87 3.43 -0.37
CA ALA A 211 20.36 2.47 -1.34
C ALA A 211 19.62 1.32 -0.58
N PRO A 212 18.44 0.88 -1.04
CA PRO A 212 17.69 -0.18 -0.39
C PRO A 212 18.50 -1.46 -0.15
N ALA A 213 19.31 -1.89 -1.12
CA ALA A 213 20.14 -3.09 -0.98
C ALA A 213 21.23 -2.94 0.09
N GLU A 214 21.91 -1.78 0.16
CA GLU A 214 22.95 -1.53 1.15
C GLU A 214 22.36 -1.48 2.57
N ARG A 215 21.22 -0.80 2.72
CA ARG A 215 20.53 -0.68 3.99
C ARG A 215 19.98 -2.03 4.46
N PHE A 216 19.47 -2.85 3.54
CA PHE A 216 18.99 -4.20 3.82
C PHE A 216 20.12 -5.14 4.27
N ALA A 217 21.28 -5.12 3.61
CA ALA A 217 22.40 -5.99 3.90
C ALA A 217 23.13 -5.67 5.22
N ARG A 218 22.91 -4.45 5.76
CA ARG A 218 23.59 -4.00 6.99
C ARG A 218 22.84 -4.37 8.28
N SER A 219 21.62 -4.83 8.16
CA SER A 219 20.71 -5.06 9.31
C SER A 219 20.69 -6.52 9.77
#